data_0a3488c21129c30dacdfa5781d10764c
#
_entry.id   0a3488c21129c30dacdfa5781d10764c
#
_cell.length_a   1.000
_cell.length_b   1.000
_cell.length_c   1.000
_cell.angle_alpha   90.00
_cell.angle_beta   90.00
_cell.angle_gamma   90.00
#
_symmetry.space_group_name_H-M   'P 1'
#
loop_
_entity.id
_entity.type
_entity.pdbx_description
1 polymer ?
#
loop_
_entity_poly.entity_id
_entity_poly.type
_entity_poly.pdbx_seq_one_letter_code
_entity_poly.pdbx_strand_id
1 'polypeptide(L)'
;MTMKKLLALLLVLVMVVALVACGGNGNETEAPTNNSQPASDATEDTGNSDTPVGTDLKVAVFYYTYSDTYISSVRTALDAQLDALGVTYQDFDSNGNQTTQNEAIQTAIADGYNLLIVNMVTSGSSDTAKGIMELAGDVPVIFFNRAVDEDGVEASASVLNAYENIAFVGTDAPEAGHLQGKMVGEYVLEIGRAHV
;
A
#
# COMPACT_ATOMS: atom_id res chain seq x y z
N MET A 1 23.85 25.34 -42.10
CA MET A 1 23.28 24.81 -40.90
C MET A 1 22.16 23.86 -41.30
N THR A 2 22.25 22.56 -41.04
CA THR A 2 21.30 21.59 -41.58
C THR A 2 19.94 21.70 -40.86
N MET A 3 18.85 21.57 -41.59
CA MET A 3 17.45 21.69 -41.10
C MET A 3 17.19 20.93 -39.80
N LYS A 4 17.86 19.77 -39.60
CA LYS A 4 17.79 18.97 -38.34
C LYS A 4 18.38 19.71 -37.14
N LYS A 5 19.41 20.52 -37.30
CA LYS A 5 20.01 21.32 -36.20
C LYS A 5 19.14 22.54 -35.87
N LEU A 6 18.44 23.10 -36.83
CA LEU A 6 17.51 24.21 -36.64
C LEU A 6 16.27 23.73 -35.87
N LEU A 7 15.74 22.53 -36.20
CA LEU A 7 14.59 21.92 -35.50
C LEU A 7 14.92 21.58 -34.06
N ALA A 8 16.11 21.05 -33.78
CA ALA A 8 16.57 20.76 -32.43
C ALA A 8 16.72 22.03 -31.57
N LEU A 9 17.21 23.11 -32.16
CA LEU A 9 17.38 24.38 -31.47
C LEU A 9 16.03 25.04 -31.13
N LEU A 10 15.03 24.88 -32.02
CA LEU A 10 13.68 25.39 -31.84
C LEU A 10 12.94 24.62 -30.73
N LEU A 11 13.18 23.30 -30.60
CA LEU A 11 12.61 22.45 -29.56
C LEU A 11 13.16 22.79 -28.17
N VAL A 12 14.43 23.13 -28.05
CA VAL A 12 15.05 23.57 -26.79
C VAL A 12 14.53 24.95 -26.38
N LEU A 13 14.28 25.84 -27.33
CA LEU A 13 13.76 27.20 -27.06
C LEU A 13 12.33 27.15 -26.53
N VAL A 14 11.49 26.23 -27.02
CA VAL A 14 10.09 26.04 -26.53
C VAL A 14 10.07 25.50 -25.10
N MET A 15 11.02 24.64 -24.67
CA MET A 15 11.09 24.15 -23.29
C MET A 15 11.49 25.22 -22.26
N VAL A 16 12.27 26.24 -22.68
CA VAL A 16 12.72 27.31 -21.77
C VAL A 16 11.61 28.33 -21.47
N VAL A 17 10.66 28.52 -22.38
CA VAL A 17 9.55 29.47 -22.20
C VAL A 17 8.44 28.95 -21.28
N ALA A 18 8.35 27.63 -21.07
CA ALA A 18 7.32 27.00 -20.20
C ALA A 18 7.60 27.15 -18.71
N LEU A 19 8.77 27.64 -18.28
CA LEU A 19 9.19 27.68 -16.85
C LEU A 19 8.97 29.06 -16.17
N VAL A 20 8.35 30.04 -16.82
CA VAL A 20 8.24 31.44 -16.29
C VAL A 20 6.80 31.84 -15.92
N ALA A 21 5.82 30.95 -16.01
CA ALA A 21 4.43 31.28 -15.71
C ALA A 21 3.85 30.50 -14.54
N CYS A 22 4.36 30.68 -13.33
CA CYS A 22 3.59 30.45 -12.11
C CYS A 22 4.28 31.16 -10.92
N GLY A 23 4.05 32.44 -10.80
CA GLY A 23 4.30 33.22 -9.61
C GLY A 23 3.11 34.15 -9.40
N GLY A 24 2.38 33.97 -8.30
CA GLY A 24 1.42 35.00 -7.89
C GLY A 24 0.26 34.54 -7.03
N ASN A 25 0.47 34.71 -5.76
CA ASN A 25 -0.45 35.31 -4.79
C ASN A 25 -1.54 34.49 -4.12
N GLY A 26 -1.46 34.54 -2.79
CA GLY A 26 -2.27 33.84 -1.80
C GLY A 26 -3.71 34.33 -1.71
N ASN A 27 -4.52 33.52 -1.10
CA ASN A 27 -5.59 33.96 -0.21
C ASN A 27 -5.90 32.85 0.81
N GLU A 28 -5.76 33.20 2.06
CA GLU A 28 -6.14 32.40 3.22
C GLU A 28 -7.66 32.26 3.23
N THR A 29 -8.15 31.04 3.39
CA THR A 29 -9.51 30.81 3.86
C THR A 29 -9.48 29.69 4.88
N GLU A 30 -9.79 30.06 6.12
CA GLU A 30 -9.86 29.19 7.29
C GLU A 30 -10.83 28.02 7.06
N ALA A 31 -10.39 26.81 7.41
CA ALA A 31 -11.24 25.64 7.52
C ALA A 31 -11.79 25.54 8.95
N PRO A 32 -13.05 25.11 9.12
CA PRO A 32 -13.61 24.91 10.45
C PRO A 32 -13.03 23.64 11.10
N THR A 33 -12.48 23.84 12.29
CA THR A 33 -12.12 22.78 13.24
C THR A 33 -13.37 22.02 13.66
N ASN A 34 -13.40 20.72 13.37
CA ASN A 34 -14.33 19.82 14.04
C ASN A 34 -13.52 18.78 14.83
N ASN A 35 -13.47 19.03 16.13
CA ASN A 35 -12.83 18.21 17.14
C ASN A 35 -13.83 17.15 17.60
N SER A 36 -13.57 15.89 17.32
CA SER A 36 -14.18 14.77 18.03
C SER A 36 -13.26 13.55 17.94
N GLN A 37 -12.41 13.43 18.93
CA GLN A 37 -11.59 12.27 19.20
C GLN A 37 -12.28 11.46 20.31
N PRO A 38 -12.49 10.16 20.16
CA PRO A 38 -12.44 9.24 21.28
C PRO A 38 -11.07 8.53 21.29
N ALA A 39 -10.34 8.79 22.35
CA ALA A 39 -9.15 8.04 22.69
C ALA A 39 -9.53 6.58 22.95
N SER A 40 -8.98 5.68 22.18
CA SER A 40 -8.83 4.28 22.54
C SER A 40 -7.40 4.07 22.96
N ASP A 41 -7.25 3.77 24.22
CA ASP A 41 -6.00 3.42 24.90
C ASP A 41 -5.54 2.07 24.34
N ALA A 42 -4.71 2.10 23.30
CA ALA A 42 -3.98 0.94 22.84
C ALA A 42 -2.62 0.98 23.52
N THR A 43 -2.42 0.08 24.47
CA THR A 43 -1.15 -0.17 25.13
C THR A 43 -0.12 -0.47 24.03
N GLU A 44 0.79 0.46 23.81
CA GLU A 44 1.96 0.26 22.98
C GLU A 44 2.86 -0.80 23.64
N ASP A 45 2.84 -1.99 23.10
CA ASP A 45 3.96 -2.93 23.28
C ASP A 45 5.09 -2.49 22.33
N THR A 46 5.86 -1.50 22.77
CA THR A 46 7.10 -1.11 22.11
C THR A 46 8.16 -2.19 22.35
N GLY A 47 8.05 -3.25 21.60
CA GLY A 47 9.16 -4.16 21.38
C GLY A 47 10.23 -3.45 20.55
N ASN A 48 11.05 -2.63 21.23
CA ASN A 48 12.23 -2.01 20.64
C ASN A 48 13.23 -3.12 20.31
N SER A 49 13.15 -3.66 19.12
CA SER A 49 14.17 -4.58 18.60
C SER A 49 15.25 -3.73 17.94
N ASP A 50 16.22 -3.25 18.74
CA ASP A 50 17.46 -2.60 18.28
C ASP A 50 18.39 -3.59 17.55
N THR A 51 17.85 -4.44 16.70
CA THR A 51 18.65 -5.24 15.79
C THR A 51 18.85 -4.41 14.54
N PRO A 52 20.10 -4.03 14.16
CA PRO A 52 20.31 -3.32 12.90
C PRO A 52 19.78 -4.18 11.77
N VAL A 53 18.84 -3.63 11.01
CA VAL A 53 18.41 -4.25 9.75
C VAL A 53 19.66 -4.39 8.88
N GLY A 54 19.92 -5.59 8.37
CA GLY A 54 21.14 -5.86 7.60
C GLY A 54 21.28 -4.87 6.44
N THR A 55 22.49 -4.36 6.24
CA THR A 55 22.81 -3.36 5.21
C THR A 55 22.50 -3.81 3.78
N ASP A 56 22.21 -5.11 3.59
CA ASP A 56 21.95 -5.72 2.28
C ASP A 56 20.45 -5.90 1.97
N LEU A 57 19.55 -5.39 2.85
CA LEU A 57 18.11 -5.47 2.62
C LEU A 57 17.68 -4.46 1.56
N LYS A 58 17.06 -4.98 0.48
CA LYS A 58 16.51 -4.20 -0.62
C LYS A 58 15.06 -4.58 -0.84
N VAL A 59 14.16 -3.65 -0.52
CA VAL A 59 12.70 -3.89 -0.45
C VAL A 59 12.00 -3.35 -1.68
N ALA A 60 11.16 -4.17 -2.32
CA ALA A 60 10.22 -3.71 -3.35
C ALA A 60 8.80 -3.71 -2.77
N VAL A 61 8.12 -2.56 -2.85
CA VAL A 61 6.75 -2.39 -2.34
C VAL A 61 5.79 -2.23 -3.51
N PHE A 62 4.80 -3.10 -3.61
CA PHE A 62 3.83 -3.11 -4.70
C PHE A 62 2.46 -2.71 -4.18
N TYR A 63 1.90 -1.65 -4.75
CA TYR A 63 0.55 -1.18 -4.45
C TYR A 63 -0.39 -1.51 -5.59
N TYR A 64 -1.63 -1.92 -5.26
CA TYR A 64 -2.63 -2.20 -6.29
C TYR A 64 -2.96 -0.96 -7.13
N THR A 65 -2.96 0.23 -6.50
CA THR A 65 -3.00 1.53 -7.16
C THR A 65 -2.59 2.65 -6.22
N TYR A 66 -1.96 3.70 -6.74
CA TYR A 66 -1.65 4.92 -5.99
C TYR A 66 -2.86 5.86 -5.85
N SER A 67 -3.89 5.70 -6.68
CA SER A 67 -5.06 6.59 -6.68
C SER A 67 -6.01 6.39 -5.50
N ASP A 68 -5.87 5.30 -4.74
CA ASP A 68 -6.65 5.04 -3.53
C ASP A 68 -6.15 5.89 -2.36
N THR A 69 -7.07 6.65 -1.73
CA THR A 69 -6.73 7.59 -0.64
C THR A 69 -6.18 6.87 0.60
N TYR A 70 -6.77 5.71 0.96
CA TYR A 70 -6.30 4.93 2.11
C TYR A 70 -4.92 4.35 1.83
N ILE A 71 -4.72 3.75 0.66
CA ILE A 71 -3.43 3.20 0.26
C ILE A 71 -2.35 4.29 0.15
N SER A 72 -2.71 5.49 -0.28
CA SER A 72 -1.80 6.65 -0.26
C SER A 72 -1.31 6.98 1.16
N SER A 73 -2.20 6.91 2.16
CA SER A 73 -1.83 7.11 3.56
C SER A 73 -0.93 5.99 4.09
N VAL A 74 -1.25 4.73 3.77
CA VAL A 74 -0.43 3.56 4.13
C VAL A 74 0.96 3.68 3.51
N ARG A 75 1.06 4.05 2.22
CA ARG A 75 2.33 4.26 1.53
C ARG A 75 3.19 5.30 2.25
N THR A 76 2.63 6.47 2.54
CA THR A 76 3.36 7.54 3.25
C THR A 76 3.89 7.05 4.61
N ALA A 77 3.10 6.28 5.35
CA ALA A 77 3.51 5.75 6.65
C ALA A 77 4.59 4.66 6.51
N LEU A 78 4.47 3.77 5.52
CA LEU A 78 5.44 2.70 5.26
C LEU A 78 6.78 3.28 4.80
N ASP A 79 6.77 4.25 3.87
CA ASP A 79 7.96 4.96 3.40
C ASP A 79 8.71 5.59 4.58
N ALA A 80 7.99 6.29 5.47
CA ALA A 80 8.60 6.91 6.64
C ALA A 80 9.26 5.88 7.58
N GLN A 81 8.69 4.66 7.70
CA GLN A 81 9.29 3.60 8.50
C GLN A 81 10.52 2.98 7.82
N LEU A 82 10.46 2.73 6.52
CA LEU A 82 11.59 2.20 5.75
C LEU A 82 12.77 3.18 5.74
N ASP A 83 12.48 4.49 5.61
CA ASP A 83 13.48 5.57 5.73
C ASP A 83 14.12 5.59 7.13
N ALA A 84 13.29 5.49 8.18
CA ALA A 84 13.77 5.47 9.57
C ALA A 84 14.67 4.26 9.88
N LEU A 85 14.39 3.11 9.23
CA LEU A 85 15.19 1.90 9.32
C LEU A 85 16.46 1.96 8.45
N GLY A 86 16.61 2.95 7.58
CA GLY A 86 17.72 3.09 6.63
C GLY A 86 17.73 2.00 5.56
N VAL A 87 16.56 1.45 5.22
CA VAL A 87 16.42 0.38 4.24
C VAL A 87 16.36 0.95 2.82
N THR A 88 17.05 0.32 1.88
CA THR A 88 16.89 0.65 0.45
C THR A 88 15.57 0.08 -0.05
N TYR A 89 14.68 0.93 -0.56
CA TYR A 89 13.39 0.47 -1.08
C TYR A 89 12.96 1.21 -2.35
N GLN A 90 11.97 0.65 -3.04
CA GLN A 90 11.30 1.25 -4.18
C GLN A 90 9.83 0.83 -4.22
N ASP A 91 8.97 1.80 -4.51
CA ASP A 91 7.54 1.64 -4.70
C ASP A 91 7.18 1.40 -6.16
N PHE A 92 6.17 0.53 -6.36
CA PHE A 92 5.62 0.20 -7.67
C PHE A 92 4.10 0.37 -7.68
N ASP A 93 3.59 1.17 -8.62
CA ASP A 93 2.15 1.30 -8.88
C ASP A 93 1.69 0.25 -9.89
N SER A 94 0.82 -0.65 -9.49
CA SER A 94 0.24 -1.64 -10.39
C SER A 94 -0.90 -1.07 -11.24
N ASN A 95 -1.37 0.15 -10.94
CA ASN A 95 -2.43 0.85 -11.66
C ASN A 95 -3.69 -0.01 -11.88
N GLY A 96 -4.07 -0.81 -10.89
CA GLY A 96 -5.22 -1.71 -10.93
C GLY A 96 -5.08 -2.90 -11.89
N ASN A 97 -3.88 -3.23 -12.34
CA ASN A 97 -3.65 -4.30 -13.31
C ASN A 97 -2.72 -5.38 -12.74
N GLN A 98 -3.24 -6.60 -12.56
CA GLN A 98 -2.49 -7.73 -12.00
C GLN A 98 -1.31 -8.15 -12.89
N THR A 99 -1.46 -8.06 -14.22
CA THR A 99 -0.35 -8.37 -15.13
C THR A 99 0.80 -7.39 -14.96
N THR A 100 0.50 -6.09 -14.86
CA THR A 100 1.50 -5.06 -14.58
C THR A 100 2.21 -5.32 -13.24
N GLN A 101 1.45 -5.74 -12.19
CA GLN A 101 2.05 -6.10 -10.91
C GLN A 101 3.01 -7.27 -11.03
N ASN A 102 2.61 -8.34 -11.73
CA ASN A 102 3.44 -9.53 -11.92
C ASN A 102 4.73 -9.21 -12.70
N GLU A 103 4.64 -8.39 -13.76
CA GLU A 103 5.80 -7.93 -14.53
C GLU A 103 6.76 -7.08 -13.67
N ALA A 104 6.21 -6.20 -12.82
CA ALA A 104 7.00 -5.39 -11.90
C ALA A 104 7.71 -6.26 -10.84
N ILE A 105 7.03 -7.30 -10.31
CA ILE A 105 7.62 -8.26 -9.37
C ILE A 105 8.79 -9.01 -10.03
N GLN A 106 8.62 -9.52 -11.24
CA GLN A 106 9.71 -10.18 -11.97
C GLN A 106 10.91 -9.26 -12.18
N THR A 107 10.65 -8.00 -12.54
CA THR A 107 11.68 -6.98 -12.73
C THR A 107 12.42 -6.70 -11.42
N ALA A 108 11.71 -6.50 -10.33
CA ALA A 108 12.31 -6.25 -9.03
C ALA A 108 13.21 -7.42 -8.58
N ILE A 109 12.76 -8.66 -8.76
CA ILE A 109 13.59 -9.84 -8.44
C ILE A 109 14.85 -9.87 -9.28
N ALA A 110 14.75 -9.60 -10.60
CA ALA A 110 15.91 -9.52 -11.50
C ALA A 110 16.87 -8.39 -11.10
N ASP A 111 16.36 -7.29 -10.55
CA ASP A 111 17.15 -6.15 -10.05
C ASP A 111 17.72 -6.38 -8.65
N GLY A 112 17.51 -7.57 -8.07
CA GLY A 112 18.12 -8.01 -6.81
C GLY A 112 17.38 -7.49 -5.56
N TYR A 113 16.08 -7.16 -5.64
CA TYR A 113 15.25 -6.97 -4.46
C TYR A 113 15.08 -8.30 -3.74
N ASN A 114 15.26 -8.30 -2.43
CA ASN A 114 15.31 -9.50 -1.60
C ASN A 114 14.24 -9.55 -0.50
N LEU A 115 13.30 -8.62 -0.53
CA LEU A 115 12.05 -8.64 0.22
C LEU A 115 10.97 -7.96 -0.62
N LEU A 116 9.80 -8.61 -0.76
CA LEU A 116 8.65 -8.05 -1.45
C LEU A 116 7.54 -7.74 -0.45
N ILE A 117 6.98 -6.54 -0.51
CA ILE A 117 5.79 -6.12 0.26
C ILE A 117 4.68 -5.87 -0.75
N VAL A 118 3.60 -6.67 -0.71
CA VAL A 118 2.65 -6.75 -1.82
C VAL A 118 1.21 -6.46 -1.37
N ASN A 119 0.64 -5.39 -1.89
CA ASN A 119 -0.81 -5.14 -1.87
C ASN A 119 -1.40 -5.63 -3.20
N MET A 120 -1.98 -6.83 -3.19
CA MET A 120 -2.45 -7.51 -4.41
C MET A 120 -3.50 -6.70 -5.17
N VAL A 121 -3.42 -6.70 -6.50
CA VAL A 121 -4.48 -6.14 -7.35
C VAL A 121 -5.74 -6.99 -7.29
N THR A 122 -5.61 -8.29 -7.48
CA THR A 122 -6.74 -9.23 -7.38
C THR A 122 -6.83 -9.76 -5.95
N SER A 123 -7.62 -9.06 -5.12
CA SER A 123 -7.85 -9.44 -3.72
C SER A 123 -8.71 -10.70 -3.62
N GLY A 124 -8.48 -11.51 -2.57
CA GLY A 124 -9.28 -12.69 -2.29
C GLY A 124 -9.10 -13.77 -3.36
N SER A 125 -7.90 -13.93 -3.91
CA SER A 125 -7.61 -14.94 -4.93
C SER A 125 -6.36 -15.74 -4.54
N SER A 126 -6.57 -16.95 -4.08
CA SER A 126 -5.49 -17.88 -3.74
C SER A 126 -4.61 -18.22 -4.95
N ASP A 127 -5.19 -18.28 -6.15
CA ASP A 127 -4.42 -18.52 -7.37
C ASP A 127 -3.49 -17.35 -7.70
N THR A 128 -3.96 -16.10 -7.49
CA THR A 128 -3.10 -14.91 -7.66
C THR A 128 -1.98 -14.89 -6.65
N ALA A 129 -2.27 -15.16 -5.38
CA ALA A 129 -1.26 -15.20 -4.31
C ALA A 129 -0.21 -16.28 -4.57
N LYS A 130 -0.63 -17.51 -4.95
CA LYS A 130 0.28 -18.59 -5.35
C LYS A 130 1.14 -18.21 -6.55
N GLY A 131 0.55 -17.58 -7.58
CA GLY A 131 1.30 -17.09 -8.73
C GLY A 131 2.37 -16.07 -8.36
N ILE A 132 2.09 -15.17 -7.42
CA ILE A 132 3.08 -14.23 -6.89
C ILE A 132 4.19 -14.97 -6.13
N MET A 133 3.85 -15.97 -5.29
CA MET A 133 4.86 -16.78 -4.58
C MET A 133 5.73 -17.60 -5.54
N GLU A 134 5.15 -18.12 -6.62
CA GLU A 134 5.91 -18.82 -7.66
C GLU A 134 6.89 -17.88 -8.38
N LEU A 135 6.50 -16.62 -8.65
CA LEU A 135 7.40 -15.62 -9.20
C LEU A 135 8.51 -15.23 -8.22
N ALA A 136 8.17 -15.11 -6.94
CA ALA A 136 9.10 -14.72 -5.87
C ALA A 136 10.15 -15.82 -5.59
N GLY A 137 9.80 -17.10 -5.78
CA GLY A 137 10.69 -18.22 -5.46
C GLY A 137 11.08 -18.22 -3.99
N ASP A 138 12.38 -18.10 -3.70
CA ASP A 138 12.90 -18.04 -2.33
C ASP A 138 12.85 -16.65 -1.69
N VAL A 139 12.48 -15.60 -2.45
CA VAL A 139 12.39 -14.23 -1.92
C VAL A 139 11.19 -14.13 -0.98
N PRO A 140 11.36 -13.64 0.27
CA PRO A 140 10.25 -13.46 1.21
C PRO A 140 9.21 -12.47 0.69
N VAL A 141 7.93 -12.77 0.93
CA VAL A 141 6.80 -11.94 0.56
C VAL A 141 5.92 -11.62 1.77
N ILE A 142 5.69 -10.34 2.00
CA ILE A 142 4.73 -9.83 2.98
C ILE A 142 3.54 -9.29 2.21
N PHE A 143 2.41 -9.99 2.24
CA PHE A 143 1.15 -9.44 1.73
C PHE A 143 0.54 -8.50 2.77
N PHE A 144 -0.12 -7.43 2.31
CA PHE A 144 -0.76 -6.52 3.24
C PHE A 144 -2.11 -5.99 2.75
N ASN A 145 -2.97 -5.63 3.73
CA ASN A 145 -4.27 -5.00 3.58
C ASN A 145 -5.33 -5.85 2.86
N ARG A 146 -5.03 -6.40 1.68
CA ARG A 146 -6.00 -7.12 0.85
C ARG A 146 -5.85 -8.63 1.02
N ALA A 147 -6.98 -9.33 1.23
CA ALA A 147 -7.00 -10.77 1.47
C ALA A 147 -6.30 -11.56 0.35
N VAL A 148 -5.57 -12.60 0.75
CA VAL A 148 -4.82 -13.50 -0.16
C VAL A 148 -5.65 -14.71 -0.61
N ASP A 149 -6.76 -15.01 0.06
CA ASP A 149 -7.67 -16.12 -0.23
C ASP A 149 -9.12 -15.65 -0.38
N GLU A 150 -9.96 -16.48 -0.99
CA GLU A 150 -11.38 -16.23 -1.25
C GLU A 150 -12.21 -16.13 0.04
N ASP A 151 -11.85 -16.90 1.04
CA ASP A 151 -12.60 -17.01 2.31
C ASP A 151 -12.10 -16.04 3.40
N GLY A 152 -11.20 -15.12 3.04
CA GLY A 152 -10.63 -14.13 3.97
C GLY A 152 -9.45 -14.65 4.79
N VAL A 153 -9.13 -13.96 5.89
CA VAL A 153 -7.88 -14.19 6.63
C VAL A 153 -7.86 -15.54 7.35
N GLU A 154 -8.99 -16.01 7.89
CA GLU A 154 -9.03 -17.27 8.64
C GLU A 154 -8.91 -18.52 7.76
N ALA A 155 -9.51 -18.47 6.57
CA ALA A 155 -9.38 -19.56 5.60
C ALA A 155 -8.10 -19.45 4.76
N SER A 156 -7.41 -18.33 4.79
CA SER A 156 -6.09 -18.08 4.20
C SER A 156 -5.01 -19.00 4.75
N ALA A 157 -5.31 -19.77 5.78
CA ALA A 157 -4.43 -20.84 6.23
C ALA A 157 -3.89 -21.70 5.07
N SER A 158 -4.62 -21.80 3.96
CA SER A 158 -4.19 -22.62 2.84
C SER A 158 -2.99 -22.03 2.09
N VAL A 159 -2.99 -20.72 1.76
CA VAL A 159 -1.85 -20.08 1.10
C VAL A 159 -0.75 -19.73 2.09
N LEU A 160 -1.11 -19.12 3.23
CA LEU A 160 -0.14 -18.71 4.25
C LEU A 160 0.61 -19.89 4.89
N ASN A 161 0.00 -21.09 4.92
CA ASN A 161 0.65 -22.29 5.41
C ASN A 161 1.34 -23.11 4.31
N ALA A 162 1.20 -22.75 3.05
CA ALA A 162 1.80 -23.47 1.94
C ALA A 162 3.26 -23.09 1.68
N TYR A 163 3.71 -21.95 2.19
CA TYR A 163 5.04 -21.39 1.99
C TYR A 163 5.67 -20.96 3.31
N GLU A 164 6.98 -21.19 3.47
CA GLU A 164 7.72 -20.77 4.67
C GLU A 164 8.13 -19.30 4.65
N ASN A 165 8.21 -18.72 3.46
CA ASN A 165 8.68 -17.34 3.20
C ASN A 165 7.54 -16.35 2.93
N ILE A 166 6.36 -16.57 3.52
CA ILE A 166 5.17 -15.73 3.38
C ILE A 166 4.70 -15.17 4.72
N ALA A 167 4.21 -13.93 4.71
CA ALA A 167 3.50 -13.34 5.84
C ALA A 167 2.32 -12.50 5.33
N PHE A 168 1.36 -12.22 6.21
CA PHE A 168 0.23 -11.31 5.93
C PHE A 168 0.05 -10.31 7.06
N VAL A 169 -0.14 -9.05 6.69
CA VAL A 169 -0.45 -7.94 7.61
C VAL A 169 -1.74 -7.27 7.16
N GLY A 170 -2.78 -7.41 7.94
CA GLY A 170 -4.09 -6.85 7.60
C GLY A 170 -5.06 -6.87 8.77
N THR A 171 -6.29 -6.44 8.53
CA THR A 171 -7.39 -6.47 9.50
C THR A 171 -8.21 -7.73 9.33
N ASP A 172 -8.81 -8.20 10.43
CA ASP A 172 -9.87 -9.20 10.39
C ASP A 172 -11.18 -8.55 9.94
N ALA A 173 -11.45 -8.61 8.63
CA ALA A 173 -12.64 -8.01 8.05
C ALA A 173 -13.95 -8.70 8.50
N PRO A 174 -14.03 -10.02 8.66
CA PRO A 174 -15.18 -10.70 9.27
C PRO A 174 -15.49 -10.20 10.68
N GLU A 175 -14.50 -10.06 11.56
CA GLU A 175 -14.69 -9.54 12.91
C GLU A 175 -15.21 -8.10 12.88
N ALA A 176 -14.63 -7.23 12.05
CA ALA A 176 -15.10 -5.86 11.87
C ALA A 176 -16.57 -5.82 11.41
N GLY A 177 -16.96 -6.69 10.47
CA GLY A 177 -18.34 -6.84 10.01
C GLY A 177 -19.28 -7.32 11.11
N HIS A 178 -18.88 -8.29 11.92
CA HIS A 178 -19.66 -8.75 13.08
C HIS A 178 -19.87 -7.66 14.13
N LEU A 179 -18.82 -6.89 14.44
CA LEU A 179 -18.91 -5.76 15.36
C LEU A 179 -19.87 -4.68 14.86
N GLN A 180 -19.76 -4.31 13.58
CA GLN A 180 -20.68 -3.36 12.96
C GLN A 180 -22.12 -3.87 12.97
N GLY A 181 -22.36 -5.12 12.60
CA GLY A 181 -23.68 -5.74 12.64
C GLY A 181 -24.28 -5.77 14.04
N LYS A 182 -23.47 -6.07 15.06
CA LYS A 182 -23.87 -6.04 16.46
C LYS A 182 -24.26 -4.62 16.89
N MET A 183 -23.41 -3.62 16.63
CA MET A 183 -23.70 -2.21 16.98
C MET A 183 -25.01 -1.72 16.35
N VAL A 184 -25.21 -1.98 15.05
CA VAL A 184 -26.44 -1.60 14.34
C VAL A 184 -27.66 -2.34 14.91
N GLY A 185 -27.53 -3.65 15.17
CA GLY A 185 -28.60 -4.46 15.76
C GLY A 185 -29.02 -3.98 17.14
N GLU A 186 -28.09 -3.68 18.01
CA GLU A 186 -28.34 -3.13 19.35
C GLU A 186 -29.06 -1.76 19.26
N TYR A 187 -28.60 -0.87 18.38
CA TYR A 187 -29.19 0.44 18.17
C TYR A 187 -30.63 0.36 17.66
N VAL A 188 -30.90 -0.51 16.67
CA VAL A 188 -32.25 -0.71 16.14
C VAL A 188 -33.21 -1.30 17.20
N LEU A 189 -32.72 -2.24 18.02
CA LEU A 189 -33.52 -2.80 19.11
C LEU A 189 -33.83 -1.77 20.19
N GLU A 190 -32.90 -0.87 20.49
CA GLU A 190 -33.14 0.24 21.43
C GLU A 190 -34.20 1.21 20.92
N ILE A 191 -34.13 1.63 19.65
CA ILE A 191 -35.15 2.47 19.01
C ILE A 191 -36.53 1.76 19.03
N GLY A 192 -36.57 0.46 18.68
CA GLY A 192 -37.81 -0.31 18.66
C GLY A 192 -38.48 -0.43 20.03
N ARG A 193 -37.72 -0.46 21.12
CA ARG A 193 -38.25 -0.45 22.49
C ARG A 193 -38.78 0.90 22.94
N ALA A 194 -38.28 1.99 22.37
CA ALA A 194 -38.75 3.34 22.72
C ALA A 194 -40.11 3.71 22.11
N HIS A 195 -40.63 2.89 21.18
CA HIS A 195 -41.89 3.11 20.48
C HIS A 195 -42.99 2.10 20.87
N VAL A 196 -42.84 1.30 21.90
CA VAL A 196 -43.84 0.41 22.51
C VAL A 196 -44.20 0.96 23.87
#